data_1a4ef62d3e3bf1b0f25e307e9d3df306
#
_entry.id   1a4ef62d3e3bf1b0f25e307e9d3df306
#
_cell.length_a   1.000
_cell.length_b   1.000
_cell.length_c   1.000
_cell.angle_alpha   90.00
_cell.angle_beta   90.00
_cell.angle_gamma   90.00
#
_symmetry.space_group_name_H-M   'P 1'
#
loop_
_entity.id
_entity.type
_entity.pdbx_description
1 polymer ?
#
loop_
_entity_poly.entity_id
_entity_poly.type
_entity_poly.pdbx_seq_one_letter_code
_entity_poly.pdbx_strand_id
1 'polypeptide(L)'
;MFNKTFFYYLGSFLIIFFLYENFKINPYQYTWMNSFSKLYDINKTFEVDYWGISNKNLYTSIENHFAKNNLDNDICVYGDLYSGAFLENKNFTCFRSYSELDAADIRPFYVIKNVRNFKRSDPKNCKIISSENYYYSFSKQKINVGSSWYCN
;
A
#
# COMPACT_ATOMS: atom_id res chain seq x y z
N MET A 1 -12.07 -46.95 -0.86
CA MET A 1 -10.61 -46.91 -0.55
C MET A 1 -9.95 -45.99 -1.57
N PHE A 2 -9.61 -44.78 -1.20
CA PHE A 2 -8.99 -43.81 -2.14
C PHE A 2 -7.59 -44.30 -2.49
N ASN A 3 -7.22 -44.22 -3.78
CA ASN A 3 -5.92 -44.63 -4.27
C ASN A 3 -4.84 -43.67 -3.76
N LYS A 4 -3.71 -44.20 -3.23
CA LYS A 4 -2.57 -43.38 -2.76
C LYS A 4 -2.09 -42.38 -3.83
N THR A 5 -2.12 -42.81 -5.08
CA THR A 5 -1.75 -41.99 -6.25
C THR A 5 -2.61 -40.73 -6.38
N PHE A 6 -3.91 -40.83 -6.08
CA PHE A 6 -4.83 -39.67 -6.07
C PHE A 6 -4.40 -38.59 -5.07
N PHE A 7 -4.00 -39.01 -3.86
CA PHE A 7 -3.52 -38.04 -2.84
C PHE A 7 -2.21 -37.36 -3.24
N TYR A 8 -1.32 -38.03 -3.93
CA TYR A 8 -0.09 -37.43 -4.45
C TYR A 8 -0.40 -36.37 -5.50
N TYR A 9 -1.27 -36.63 -6.46
CA TYR A 9 -1.67 -35.65 -7.47
C TYR A 9 -2.39 -34.47 -6.86
N LEU A 10 -3.32 -34.70 -5.94
CA LEU A 10 -4.03 -33.63 -5.23
C LEU A 10 -3.06 -32.77 -4.42
N GLY A 11 -2.13 -33.37 -3.69
CA GLY A 11 -1.12 -32.65 -2.91
C GLY A 11 -0.21 -31.79 -3.80
N SER A 12 0.27 -32.37 -4.91
CA SER A 12 1.09 -31.63 -5.88
C SER A 12 0.34 -30.45 -6.48
N PHE A 13 -0.92 -30.63 -6.84
CA PHE A 13 -1.76 -29.58 -7.37
C PHE A 13 -1.95 -28.44 -6.35
N LEU A 14 -2.23 -28.77 -5.10
CA LEU A 14 -2.39 -27.77 -4.03
C LEU A 14 -1.11 -26.97 -3.78
N ILE A 15 0.07 -27.62 -3.83
CA ILE A 15 1.36 -26.94 -3.68
C ILE A 15 1.61 -25.98 -4.84
N ILE A 16 1.43 -26.46 -6.08
CA ILE A 16 1.62 -25.59 -7.27
C ILE A 16 0.67 -24.39 -7.23
N PHE A 17 -0.57 -24.64 -6.86
CA PHE A 17 -1.58 -23.61 -6.70
C PHE A 17 -1.16 -22.57 -5.66
N PHE A 18 -0.72 -23.02 -4.47
CA PHE A 18 -0.25 -22.14 -3.40
C PHE A 18 0.97 -21.30 -3.83
N LEU A 19 1.94 -21.90 -4.52
CA LEU A 19 3.11 -21.19 -5.03
C LEU A 19 2.71 -20.14 -6.06
N TYR A 20 1.80 -20.46 -6.97
CA TYR A 20 1.29 -19.51 -7.96
C TYR A 20 0.58 -18.32 -7.31
N GLU A 21 -0.26 -18.57 -6.32
CA GLU A 21 -0.94 -17.52 -5.56
C GLU A 21 0.05 -16.58 -4.87
N ASN A 22 1.03 -17.15 -4.17
CA ASN A 22 2.05 -16.39 -3.47
C ASN A 22 2.90 -15.54 -4.43
N PHE A 23 3.23 -16.06 -5.60
CA PHE A 23 3.97 -15.31 -6.61
C PHE A 23 3.19 -14.11 -7.13
N LYS A 24 1.90 -14.26 -7.34
CA LYS A 24 1.02 -13.16 -7.79
C LYS A 24 0.89 -12.02 -6.78
N ILE A 25 0.91 -12.34 -5.50
CA ILE A 25 0.72 -11.35 -4.42
C ILE A 25 2.04 -10.66 -4.07
N ASN A 26 3.18 -11.14 -4.58
CA ASN A 26 4.48 -10.50 -4.30
C ASN A 26 4.45 -8.98 -4.61
N PRO A 27 4.93 -8.10 -3.68
CA PRO A 27 5.58 -8.40 -2.39
C PRO A 27 4.63 -8.52 -1.19
N TYR A 28 3.34 -8.60 -1.38
CA TYR A 28 2.31 -8.58 -0.34
C TYR A 28 1.89 -9.97 0.17
N GLN A 29 2.79 -10.97 0.14
CA GLN A 29 2.47 -12.36 0.53
C GLN A 29 1.91 -12.49 1.95
N TYR A 30 2.34 -11.64 2.87
CA TYR A 30 1.85 -11.62 4.25
C TYR A 30 0.39 -11.14 4.38
N THR A 31 -0.18 -10.58 3.31
CA THR A 31 -1.59 -10.19 3.26
C THR A 31 -2.48 -11.26 2.63
N TRP A 32 -1.91 -12.46 2.36
CA TRP A 32 -2.64 -13.52 1.72
C TRP A 32 -3.90 -13.89 2.51
N MET A 33 -5.02 -13.88 1.84
CA MET A 33 -6.31 -14.20 2.39
C MET A 33 -6.97 -15.29 1.55
N ASN A 34 -7.62 -16.23 2.21
CA ASN A 34 -8.32 -17.31 1.52
C ASN A 34 -9.57 -16.79 0.78
N SER A 35 -10.14 -17.64 -0.07
CA SER A 35 -11.31 -17.27 -0.87
C SER A 35 -12.56 -16.86 -0.06
N PHE A 36 -12.67 -17.24 1.20
CA PHE A 36 -13.77 -16.86 2.08
C PHE A 36 -13.70 -15.39 2.52
N SER A 37 -12.53 -14.80 2.52
CA SER A 37 -12.36 -13.36 2.85
C SER A 37 -13.07 -12.43 1.88
N LYS A 38 -13.45 -12.92 0.68
CA LYS A 38 -14.25 -12.18 -0.30
C LYS A 38 -15.65 -11.80 0.19
N LEU A 39 -16.16 -12.48 1.21
CA LEU A 39 -17.43 -12.16 1.83
C LEU A 39 -17.40 -10.88 2.67
N TYR A 40 -16.20 -10.35 2.92
CA TYR A 40 -15.96 -9.15 3.72
C TYR A 40 -15.33 -8.05 2.88
N ASP A 41 -15.57 -6.80 3.25
CA ASP A 41 -14.78 -5.68 2.73
C ASP A 41 -13.38 -5.72 3.37
N ILE A 42 -12.43 -6.29 2.64
CA ILE A 42 -11.09 -6.57 3.14
C ILE A 42 -10.43 -5.31 3.66
N ASN A 43 -10.55 -4.19 2.94
CA ASN A 43 -9.93 -2.92 3.32
C ASN A 43 -10.48 -2.34 4.62
N LYS A 44 -11.74 -2.64 4.94
CA LYS A 44 -12.37 -2.18 6.19
C LYS A 44 -12.15 -3.12 7.36
N THR A 45 -11.96 -4.40 7.08
CA THR A 45 -11.93 -5.45 8.11
C THR A 45 -10.52 -5.81 8.54
N PHE A 46 -9.55 -5.73 7.61
CA PHE A 46 -8.19 -6.20 7.84
C PHE A 46 -7.14 -5.12 7.54
N GLU A 47 -6.03 -5.15 8.26
CA GLU A 47 -4.86 -4.35 7.94
C GLU A 47 -4.03 -5.05 6.85
N VAL A 48 -4.24 -4.67 5.59
CA VAL A 48 -3.65 -5.36 4.43
C VAL A 48 -2.21 -4.93 4.11
N ASP A 49 -1.67 -3.93 4.78
CA ASP A 49 -0.24 -3.53 4.65
C ASP A 49 0.36 -3.18 6.01
N TYR A 50 0.27 -4.12 6.96
CA TYR A 50 0.74 -3.93 8.33
C TYR A 50 2.21 -3.49 8.40
N TRP A 51 3.07 -4.01 7.54
CA TRP A 51 4.51 -3.71 7.51
C TRP A 51 4.87 -2.49 6.65
N GLY A 52 3.90 -1.88 5.94
CA GLY A 52 4.13 -0.69 5.15
C GLY A 52 5.01 -0.92 3.91
N ILE A 53 4.97 -2.11 3.33
CA ILE A 53 5.77 -2.43 2.11
C ILE A 53 5.39 -1.52 0.94
N SER A 54 4.11 -1.12 0.84
CA SER A 54 3.65 -0.15 -0.15
C SER A 54 4.35 1.20 -0.04
N ASN A 55 4.84 1.56 1.15
CA ASN A 55 5.46 2.85 1.38
C ASN A 55 6.64 3.12 0.45
N LYS A 56 7.48 2.12 0.17
CA LYS A 56 8.62 2.29 -0.74
C LYS A 56 8.17 2.80 -2.11
N ASN A 57 7.19 2.16 -2.73
CA ASN A 57 6.68 2.54 -4.05
C ASN A 57 5.96 3.90 -4.01
N LEU A 58 5.21 4.16 -2.93
CA LEU A 58 4.53 5.45 -2.74
C LEU A 58 5.53 6.60 -2.58
N TYR A 59 6.64 6.39 -1.87
CA TYR A 59 7.73 7.37 -1.79
C TYR A 59 8.40 7.60 -3.13
N THR A 60 8.75 6.55 -3.84
CA THR A 60 9.32 6.67 -5.19
C THR A 60 8.39 7.47 -6.11
N SER A 61 7.08 7.31 -5.98
CA SER A 61 6.12 8.10 -6.76
C SER A 61 6.13 9.58 -6.39
N ILE A 62 6.30 9.91 -5.11
CA ILE A 62 6.46 11.29 -4.63
C ILE A 62 7.76 11.90 -5.17
N GLU A 63 8.88 11.20 -5.06
CA GLU A 63 10.18 11.66 -5.58
C GLU A 63 10.13 11.95 -7.08
N ASN A 64 9.53 11.05 -7.85
CA ASN A 64 9.32 11.23 -9.29
C ASN A 64 8.43 12.45 -9.59
N HIS A 65 7.37 12.65 -8.82
CA HIS A 65 6.49 13.80 -8.98
C HIS A 65 7.20 15.10 -8.63
N PHE A 66 7.97 15.10 -7.54
CA PHE A 66 8.78 16.24 -7.09
C PHE A 66 9.79 16.65 -8.17
N ALA A 67 10.58 15.69 -8.66
CA ALA A 67 11.59 15.94 -9.70
C ALA A 67 10.98 16.44 -11.03
N LYS A 68 9.83 15.86 -11.42
CA LYS A 68 9.15 16.24 -12.68
C LYS A 68 8.63 17.68 -12.66
N ASN A 69 8.21 18.16 -11.51
CA ASN A 69 7.56 19.49 -11.39
C ASN A 69 8.53 20.57 -10.92
N ASN A 70 9.82 20.27 -10.74
CA ASN A 70 10.85 21.21 -10.28
C ASN A 70 10.40 22.01 -9.05
N LEU A 71 9.81 21.33 -8.08
CA LEU A 71 9.27 21.96 -6.88
C LEU A 71 10.43 22.42 -5.97
N ASP A 72 10.20 23.49 -5.21
CA ASP A 72 11.16 23.98 -4.23
C ASP A 72 11.36 22.99 -3.08
N ASN A 73 12.56 23.02 -2.47
CA ASN A 73 13.01 22.03 -1.49
C ASN A 73 12.27 22.10 -0.14
N ASP A 74 11.40 23.07 0.09
CA ASP A 74 10.69 23.25 1.38
C ASP A 74 9.34 22.54 1.43
N ILE A 75 9.33 21.25 1.13
CA ILE A 75 8.11 20.45 1.12
C ILE A 75 8.16 19.37 2.20
N CYS A 76 7.12 19.36 3.03
CA CYS A 76 6.91 18.31 4.02
C CYS A 76 6.17 17.10 3.44
N VAL A 77 6.49 15.93 3.99
CA VAL A 77 5.76 14.68 3.73
C VAL A 77 5.05 14.25 5.01
N TYR A 78 3.75 14.02 4.92
CA TYR A 78 2.93 13.48 6.00
C TYR A 78 2.69 11.98 5.77
N GLY A 79 2.93 11.17 6.77
CA GLY A 79 2.77 9.72 6.65
C GLY A 79 2.76 8.99 7.98
N ASP A 80 2.83 7.67 7.94
CA ASP A 80 2.99 6.84 9.13
C ASP A 80 4.46 6.90 9.61
N LEU A 81 4.68 6.76 10.91
CA LEU A 81 6.01 6.80 11.55
C LEU A 81 7.02 5.83 10.90
N TYR A 82 6.57 4.67 10.45
CA TYR A 82 7.42 3.70 9.75
C TYR A 82 7.77 4.12 8.31
N SER A 83 7.02 5.06 7.76
CA SER A 83 7.25 5.57 6.41
C SER A 83 8.50 6.44 6.34
N GLY A 84 8.87 7.13 7.41
CA GLY A 84 10.05 8.00 7.47
C GLY A 84 11.38 7.30 7.20
N ALA A 85 11.44 5.98 7.46
CA ALA A 85 12.64 5.18 7.21
C ALA A 85 12.98 5.01 5.71
N PHE A 86 12.03 5.26 4.81
CA PHE A 86 12.22 5.15 3.36
C PHE A 86 12.58 6.47 2.69
N LEU A 87 12.67 7.57 3.44
CA LEU A 87 13.12 8.86 2.90
C LEU A 87 14.64 8.84 2.70
N GLU A 88 15.09 8.25 1.61
CA GLU A 88 16.50 8.28 1.20
C GLU A 88 16.87 9.64 0.59
N ASN A 89 15.89 10.42 0.17
CA ASN A 89 16.11 11.67 -0.55
C ASN A 89 16.06 12.87 0.41
N LYS A 90 17.12 13.68 0.41
CA LYS A 90 17.27 14.89 1.23
C LYS A 90 16.45 16.08 0.70
N ASN A 91 15.63 15.88 -0.32
CA ASN A 91 14.84 16.96 -0.94
C ASN A 91 13.58 17.34 -0.15
N PHE A 92 13.26 16.62 0.91
CA PHE A 92 12.13 16.95 1.77
C PHE A 92 12.62 17.54 3.07
N THR A 93 12.08 18.71 3.44
CA THR A 93 12.50 19.43 4.65
C THR A 93 12.00 18.81 5.93
N CYS A 94 10.86 18.15 5.89
CA CYS A 94 10.33 17.52 7.08
C CYS A 94 9.49 16.28 6.75
N PHE A 95 9.51 15.34 7.70
CA PHE A 95 8.55 14.26 7.78
C PHE A 95 7.71 14.44 9.04
N ARG A 96 6.38 14.35 8.90
CA ARG A 96 5.43 14.49 10.01
C ARG A 96 4.44 13.34 10.03
N SER A 97 3.91 13.07 11.23
CA SER A 97 2.88 12.05 11.37
C SER A 97 1.60 12.43 10.62
N TYR A 98 0.93 11.45 10.06
CA TYR A 98 -0.40 11.63 9.45
C TYR A 98 -1.42 12.23 10.43
N SER A 99 -1.25 12.05 11.74
CA SER A 99 -2.09 12.67 12.77
C SER A 99 -2.00 14.19 12.83
N GLU A 100 -0.90 14.74 12.33
CA GLU A 100 -0.65 16.20 12.32
C GLU A 100 -1.20 16.87 11.05
N LEU A 101 -1.76 16.10 10.11
CA LEU A 101 -2.22 16.58 8.83
C LEU A 101 -3.32 17.66 8.95
N ASP A 102 -4.23 17.50 9.93
CA ASP A 102 -5.33 18.45 10.15
C ASP A 102 -4.83 19.82 10.64
N ALA A 103 -3.62 19.89 11.20
CA ALA A 103 -2.94 21.12 11.64
C ALA A 103 -1.91 21.61 10.60
N ALA A 104 -1.91 21.07 9.37
CA ALA A 104 -0.97 21.46 8.33
C ALA A 104 -1.33 22.82 7.74
N ASP A 105 -0.64 23.88 8.19
CA ASP A 105 -0.85 25.27 7.74
C ASP A 105 0.02 25.62 6.52
N ILE A 106 1.05 24.82 6.24
CA ILE A 106 2.05 25.08 5.20
C ILE A 106 1.75 24.24 3.98
N ARG A 107 1.50 24.88 2.83
CA ARG A 107 1.38 24.24 1.52
C ARG A 107 2.50 24.74 0.60
N PRO A 108 2.97 23.95 -0.35
CA PRO A 108 2.51 22.58 -0.70
C PRO A 108 3.10 21.49 0.21
N PHE A 109 2.45 20.33 0.26
CA PHE A 109 2.94 19.15 0.97
C PHE A 109 2.52 17.84 0.30
N TYR A 110 3.19 16.74 0.66
CA TYR A 110 2.83 15.40 0.25
C TYR A 110 2.19 14.61 1.38
N VAL A 111 1.34 13.66 1.02
CA VAL A 111 0.71 12.74 1.98
C VAL A 111 0.86 11.32 1.50
N ILE A 112 1.26 10.42 2.40
CA ILE A 112 1.18 8.97 2.22
C ILE A 112 0.11 8.43 3.15
N LYS A 113 -0.94 7.89 2.55
CA LYS A 113 -2.03 7.24 3.24
C LYS A 113 -1.93 5.74 3.00
N ASN A 114 -1.56 5.00 4.03
CA ASN A 114 -1.54 3.54 4.03
C ASN A 114 -2.78 2.98 4.76
N VAL A 115 -2.89 1.66 4.82
CA VAL A 115 -4.01 0.96 5.43
C VAL A 115 -4.30 1.38 6.88
N ARG A 116 -3.28 1.68 7.67
CA ARG A 116 -3.46 2.14 9.05
C ARG A 116 -4.23 3.46 9.14
N ASN A 117 -4.18 4.23 8.07
CA ASN A 117 -4.82 5.53 7.96
C ASN A 117 -6.13 5.50 7.16
N PHE A 118 -6.58 4.33 6.64
CA PHE A 118 -7.81 4.24 5.85
C PHE A 118 -9.09 4.63 6.59
N LYS A 119 -9.10 4.50 7.91
CA LYS A 119 -10.23 4.96 8.74
C LYS A 119 -10.35 6.47 8.79
N ARG A 120 -9.32 7.21 8.36
CA ARG A 120 -9.34 8.67 8.29
C ARG A 120 -9.84 9.14 6.93
N SER A 121 -10.44 10.30 6.89
CA SER A 121 -10.87 10.95 5.64
C SER A 121 -9.69 11.17 4.70
N ASP A 122 -9.96 11.21 3.40
CA ASP A 122 -8.95 11.59 2.44
C ASP A 122 -8.54 13.05 2.64
N PRO A 123 -7.26 13.39 2.36
CA PRO A 123 -6.78 14.74 2.52
C PRO A 123 -7.55 15.69 1.59
N LYS A 124 -8.06 16.80 2.15
CA LYS A 124 -8.86 17.79 1.41
C LYS A 124 -7.99 18.62 0.47
N ASN A 125 -8.52 18.92 -0.71
CA ASN A 125 -7.84 19.74 -1.73
C ASN A 125 -6.50 19.15 -2.19
N CYS A 126 -6.40 17.82 -2.24
CA CYS A 126 -5.22 17.10 -2.69
C CYS A 126 -5.53 16.25 -3.91
N LYS A 127 -4.51 16.03 -4.74
CA LYS A 127 -4.59 15.15 -5.92
C LYS A 127 -3.84 13.85 -5.66
N ILE A 128 -4.43 12.73 -6.03
CA ILE A 128 -3.75 11.43 -6.00
C ILE A 128 -2.63 11.44 -7.04
N ILE A 129 -1.41 11.09 -6.62
CA ILE A 129 -0.25 10.89 -7.49
C ILE A 129 -0.18 9.42 -7.90
N SER A 130 -0.28 8.52 -6.93
CA SER A 130 -0.18 7.08 -7.13
C SER A 130 -1.05 6.31 -6.14
N SER A 131 -1.44 5.11 -6.51
CA SER A 131 -2.15 4.17 -5.65
C SER A 131 -1.55 2.78 -5.82
N GLU A 132 -1.08 2.21 -4.73
CA GLU A 132 -0.60 0.84 -4.69
C GLU A 132 -1.77 -0.11 -4.47
N ASN A 133 -1.88 -1.11 -5.34
CA ASN A 133 -2.98 -2.03 -5.33
C ASN A 133 -2.51 -3.43 -5.70
N TYR A 134 -3.13 -4.44 -5.14
CA TYR A 134 -3.02 -5.79 -5.66
C TYR A 134 -4.40 -6.37 -5.99
N TYR A 135 -4.40 -7.38 -6.85
CA TYR A 135 -5.61 -8.06 -7.26
C TYR A 135 -5.69 -9.42 -6.60
N TYR A 136 -6.85 -9.72 -6.07
CA TYR A 136 -7.12 -11.04 -5.53
C TYR A 136 -7.13 -12.08 -6.66
N SER A 137 -6.45 -13.22 -6.49
CA SER A 137 -6.15 -14.16 -7.58
C SER A 137 -7.33 -14.65 -8.39
N PHE A 138 -8.45 -14.89 -7.77
CA PHE A 138 -9.65 -15.40 -8.43
C PHE A 138 -10.79 -14.38 -8.52
N SER A 139 -10.54 -13.14 -8.16
CA SER A 139 -11.53 -12.08 -8.31
C SER A 139 -10.89 -10.88 -8.98
N LYS A 140 -11.70 -10.10 -9.68
CA LYS A 140 -11.30 -8.79 -10.17
C LYS A 140 -11.28 -7.74 -9.05
N GLN A 141 -11.42 -8.16 -7.80
CA GLN A 141 -11.43 -7.24 -6.67
C GLN A 141 -10.05 -6.65 -6.47
N LYS A 142 -10.00 -5.34 -6.58
CA LYS A 142 -8.81 -4.52 -6.35
C LYS A 142 -8.74 -4.17 -4.87
N ILE A 143 -7.62 -4.51 -4.24
CA ILE A 143 -7.34 -4.17 -2.86
C ILE A 143 -6.33 -3.03 -2.87
N ASN A 144 -6.74 -1.87 -2.35
CA ASN A 144 -5.85 -0.73 -2.19
C ASN A 144 -5.06 -0.89 -0.89
N VAL A 145 -3.73 -0.85 -0.96
CA VAL A 145 -2.84 -0.95 0.20
C VAL A 145 -2.24 0.39 0.61
N GLY A 146 -2.31 1.38 -0.27
CA GLY A 146 -1.86 2.72 0.04
C GLY A 146 -2.00 3.68 -1.14
N SER A 147 -1.87 4.96 -0.86
CA SER A 147 -1.91 6.02 -1.86
C SER A 147 -1.01 7.19 -1.47
N SER A 148 -0.42 7.85 -2.46
CA SER A 148 0.31 9.10 -2.30
C SER A 148 -0.45 10.26 -2.93
N TRP A 149 -0.37 11.41 -2.30
CA TRP A 149 -1.14 12.60 -2.63
C TRP A 149 -0.24 13.84 -2.65
N TYR A 150 -0.58 14.79 -3.50
CA TYR A 150 0.00 16.12 -3.51
C TYR A 150 -1.08 17.16 -3.17
N CYS A 151 -0.78 18.01 -2.22
CA CYS A 151 -1.67 19.04 -1.68
C CYS A 151 -1.07 20.41 -1.96
N ASN A 152 -1.76 21.19 -2.76
CA ASN A 152 -1.35 22.53 -3.16
C ASN A 152 -2.33 23.57 -2.60
#